data_89d660a69a4357340b05c6a5d93e56b4
#
_entry.id   89d660a69a4357340b05c6a5d93e56b4
#
_cell.length_a   1.000
_cell.length_b   1.000
_cell.length_c   1.000
_cell.angle_alpha   90.00
_cell.angle_beta   90.00
_cell.angle_gamma   90.00
#
_symmetry.space_group_name_H-M   'P 1'
#
loop_
_entity.id
_entity.type
_entity.pdbx_description
1 polymer ?
#
loop_
_entity_poly.entity_id
_entity_poly.type
_entity_poly.pdbx_seq_one_letter_code
_entity_poly.pdbx_strand_id
1 'polypeptide(L)'
;MNFGKHVKRKNARRYSVSVVASLLLTCLVCVAVGAGLANLRFEESAHAMSPSETSGTAASNNASGNANQQNATPVSLQAVQDAISAADGSPAITTQGFTLSTESQAAVQAQLANFANGGYTASFMLADIATGRTIEYNADTQIYSASSAKAPYLMSLFSTGTVDLNAVYQASDPQAAAIQQKVDVVLRDSDNDAYDWFYQTYGLDLFNTWAEQQGVSSRMTPERGGYMFTSARDMAKLWTAGYGFLFAGQTSGVQGIAPESLQWLAGEMTDSRNSNIHAALGDTNIVYTKAGWIAGEGGYYSLNDAGIVASQSGAYVLAVLTDACDRNDLLTGLIGALDAVHSGDMQG
;
A
#
# COMPACT_ATOMS: atom_id res chain seq x y z
N MET A 1 -66.26 -6.16 -10.21
CA MET A 1 -64.97 -5.58 -10.56
C MET A 1 -63.90 -6.61 -10.26
N ASN A 2 -63.33 -7.19 -11.33
CA ASN A 2 -62.37 -8.30 -11.25
C ASN A 2 -60.94 -7.79 -11.15
N PHE A 3 -60.21 -8.16 -10.11
CA PHE A 3 -58.75 -7.95 -10.02
C PHE A 3 -58.02 -9.22 -10.48
N GLY A 4 -57.36 -9.13 -11.65
CA GLY A 4 -56.51 -10.18 -12.18
C GLY A 4 -55.15 -10.26 -11.45
N LYS A 5 -54.81 -11.44 -10.95
CA LYS A 5 -53.49 -11.76 -10.41
C LYS A 5 -52.53 -12.13 -11.54
N HIS A 6 -51.49 -11.35 -11.75
CA HIS A 6 -50.34 -11.71 -12.59
C HIS A 6 -49.35 -12.57 -11.78
N VAL A 7 -49.22 -13.83 -12.18
CA VAL A 7 -48.20 -14.76 -11.70
C VAL A 7 -46.93 -14.59 -12.55
N LYS A 8 -45.81 -14.13 -11.95
CA LYS A 8 -44.51 -14.10 -12.58
C LYS A 8 -43.88 -15.51 -12.59
N ARG A 9 -43.69 -16.09 -13.75
CA ARG A 9 -42.95 -17.34 -13.97
C ARG A 9 -41.46 -17.07 -13.76
N LYS A 10 -40.81 -17.81 -12.83
CA LYS A 10 -39.36 -17.88 -12.67
C LYS A 10 -38.77 -18.77 -13.79
N ASN A 11 -37.92 -18.19 -14.65
CA ASN A 11 -37.15 -18.95 -15.62
C ASN A 11 -35.89 -19.52 -14.89
N ALA A 12 -35.88 -20.82 -14.64
CA ALA A 12 -34.69 -21.55 -14.22
C ALA A 12 -33.80 -21.78 -15.44
N ARG A 13 -32.62 -21.14 -15.49
CA ARG A 13 -31.61 -21.44 -16.50
C ARG A 13 -30.91 -22.76 -16.14
N ARG A 14 -31.02 -23.74 -17.03
CA ARG A 14 -30.25 -25.00 -17.00
C ARG A 14 -28.83 -24.67 -17.55
N TYR A 15 -27.82 -24.82 -16.73
CA TYR A 15 -26.43 -24.79 -17.20
C TYR A 15 -26.04 -26.18 -17.73
N SER A 16 -25.36 -26.19 -18.86
CA SER A 16 -24.94 -27.41 -19.54
C SER A 16 -23.73 -28.04 -18.86
N VAL A 17 -23.68 -29.35 -18.80
CA VAL A 17 -22.66 -30.19 -18.12
C VAL A 17 -21.23 -29.93 -18.66
N SER A 18 -21.09 -29.34 -19.83
CA SER A 18 -19.79 -29.02 -20.48
C SER A 18 -19.02 -27.87 -19.80
N VAL A 19 -19.70 -26.96 -19.06
CA VAL A 19 -19.05 -25.85 -18.36
C VAL A 19 -18.35 -26.29 -17.06
N VAL A 20 -18.89 -27.32 -16.41
CA VAL A 20 -18.33 -27.86 -15.16
C VAL A 20 -17.03 -28.65 -15.40
N ALA A 21 -16.88 -29.31 -16.54
CA ALA A 21 -15.67 -30.05 -16.89
C ALA A 21 -14.46 -29.14 -17.23
N SER A 22 -14.70 -27.94 -17.78
CA SER A 22 -13.63 -26.97 -18.07
C SER A 22 -13.09 -26.28 -16.80
N LEU A 23 -13.93 -26.06 -15.79
CA LEU A 23 -13.49 -25.45 -14.52
C LEU A 23 -12.64 -26.39 -13.66
N LEU A 24 -12.86 -27.70 -13.73
CA LEU A 24 -12.06 -28.69 -12.98
C LEU A 24 -10.67 -28.90 -13.59
N LEU A 25 -10.50 -28.69 -14.89
CA LEU A 25 -9.19 -28.84 -15.55
C LEU A 25 -8.27 -27.63 -15.28
N THR A 26 -8.83 -26.45 -15.10
CA THR A 26 -8.08 -25.21 -14.77
C THR A 26 -7.55 -25.24 -13.33
N CYS A 27 -8.30 -25.81 -12.38
CA CYS A 27 -7.84 -25.95 -11.00
C CYS A 27 -6.67 -26.95 -10.83
N LEU A 28 -6.58 -27.98 -11.68
CA LEU A 28 -5.48 -28.97 -11.61
C LEU A 28 -4.14 -28.42 -12.13
N VAL A 29 -4.15 -27.45 -13.04
CA VAL A 29 -2.94 -26.80 -13.56
C VAL A 29 -2.38 -25.78 -12.55
N CYS A 30 -3.24 -25.08 -11.80
CA CYS A 30 -2.82 -24.12 -10.78
C CYS A 30 -2.12 -24.77 -9.57
N VAL A 31 -2.47 -26.02 -9.22
CA VAL A 31 -1.83 -26.76 -8.11
C VAL A 31 -0.42 -27.24 -8.48
N ALA A 32 -0.14 -27.50 -9.77
CA ALA A 32 1.17 -27.95 -10.22
C ALA A 32 2.21 -26.82 -10.36
N VAL A 33 1.78 -25.56 -10.53
CA VAL A 33 2.66 -24.38 -10.63
C VAL A 33 2.98 -23.81 -9.24
N GLY A 34 2.08 -23.94 -8.26
CA GLY A 34 2.28 -23.46 -6.88
C GLY A 34 3.34 -24.25 -6.09
N ALA A 35 3.67 -25.48 -6.49
CA ALA A 35 4.66 -26.31 -5.78
C ALA A 35 6.12 -26.04 -6.23
N GLY A 36 6.35 -25.25 -7.27
CA GLY A 36 7.67 -24.97 -7.84
C GLY A 36 8.39 -23.74 -7.29
N LEU A 37 7.70 -22.84 -6.58
CA LEU A 37 8.25 -21.56 -6.13
C LEU A 37 8.61 -21.50 -4.64
N ALA A 38 8.48 -22.59 -3.90
CA ALA A 38 8.74 -22.62 -2.45
C ALA A 38 10.23 -22.80 -2.05
N ASN A 39 11.19 -22.70 -2.98
CA ASN A 39 12.62 -22.94 -2.71
C ASN A 39 13.55 -21.77 -3.07
N LEU A 40 13.13 -20.53 -2.88
CA LEU A 40 14.07 -19.41 -2.79
C LEU A 40 14.42 -19.17 -1.31
N ARG A 41 15.50 -19.84 -0.87
CA ARG A 41 16.14 -19.57 0.42
C ARG A 41 16.85 -18.22 0.33
N PHE A 42 16.46 -17.29 1.20
CA PHE A 42 17.31 -16.17 1.58
C PHE A 42 18.44 -16.71 2.44
N GLU A 43 19.68 -16.63 1.95
CA GLU A 43 20.87 -16.88 2.79
C GLU A 43 21.06 -15.68 3.72
N GLU A 44 20.89 -15.94 4.99
CA GLU A 44 21.16 -15.04 6.10
C GLU A 44 22.69 -15.01 6.33
N SER A 45 23.35 -13.93 5.91
CA SER A 45 24.76 -13.68 6.23
C SER A 45 24.87 -13.01 7.60
N ALA A 46 24.85 -13.83 8.66
CA ALA A 46 25.28 -13.39 9.98
C ALA A 46 26.82 -13.53 10.07
N HIS A 47 27.54 -12.41 9.98
CA HIS A 47 28.95 -12.36 10.36
C HIS A 47 29.09 -11.97 11.84
N ALA A 48 29.39 -12.98 12.67
CA ALA A 48 29.95 -12.80 13.99
C ALA A 48 31.41 -12.34 13.88
N MET A 49 31.75 -11.21 14.51
CA MET A 49 33.15 -10.76 14.67
C MET A 49 33.81 -11.51 15.83
N SER A 50 35.00 -12.02 15.56
CA SER A 50 36.05 -12.21 16.60
C SER A 50 37.44 -12.01 15.95
N PRO A 51 38.39 -11.41 16.68
CA PRO A 51 39.61 -10.86 16.14
C PRO A 51 40.82 -11.82 16.21
N SER A 52 41.71 -11.80 15.24
CA SER A 52 43.12 -12.12 15.47
C SER A 52 43.98 -11.80 14.26
N GLU A 53 45.12 -11.25 14.58
CA GLU A 53 46.19 -10.59 13.90
C GLU A 53 46.93 -11.42 12.82
N THR A 54 47.66 -10.65 12.01
CA THR A 54 49.01 -10.75 11.44
C THR A 54 49.15 -10.96 9.94
N SER A 55 49.68 -9.89 9.38
CA SER A 55 50.72 -9.71 8.35
C SER A 55 50.93 -10.73 7.21
N GLY A 56 51.02 -10.18 5.98
CA GLY A 56 51.67 -10.83 4.84
C GLY A 56 51.43 -10.09 3.50
N THR A 57 52.48 -9.54 3.03
CA THR A 57 52.74 -8.70 1.83
C THR A 57 52.37 -9.32 0.48
N ALA A 58 51.95 -8.43 -0.46
CA ALA A 58 52.22 -8.32 -1.88
C ALA A 58 51.53 -9.25 -2.91
N ALA A 59 50.79 -8.71 -3.83
CA ALA A 59 51.15 -8.34 -5.20
C ALA A 59 49.92 -7.99 -6.06
N SER A 60 50.08 -6.91 -6.77
CA SER A 60 49.32 -6.32 -7.86
C SER A 60 48.74 -7.32 -8.87
N ASN A 61 47.45 -7.07 -9.32
CA ASN A 61 47.22 -6.92 -10.75
C ASN A 61 45.83 -6.29 -11.03
N ASN A 62 45.89 -5.34 -11.94
CA ASN A 62 44.81 -4.53 -12.48
C ASN A 62 43.65 -5.35 -13.12
N ALA A 63 42.41 -4.99 -12.79
CA ALA A 63 41.33 -5.03 -13.73
C ALA A 63 40.39 -3.86 -13.43
N SER A 64 40.40 -2.86 -14.29
CA SER A 64 39.45 -1.74 -14.32
C SER A 64 38.06 -2.27 -14.68
N GLY A 65 37.07 -2.02 -13.84
CA GLY A 65 35.69 -2.31 -14.12
C GLY A 65 34.83 -1.56 -13.10
N ASN A 66 34.28 -0.44 -13.50
CA ASN A 66 33.20 0.36 -12.91
C ASN A 66 32.76 0.01 -11.47
N ALA A 67 33.36 0.73 -10.53
CA ALA A 67 32.89 0.80 -9.17
C ALA A 67 32.53 2.28 -8.89
N ASN A 68 31.26 2.62 -8.98
CA ASN A 68 30.66 3.78 -8.33
C ASN A 68 29.16 3.56 -8.14
N GLN A 69 28.78 2.45 -7.49
CA GLN A 69 27.60 2.46 -6.63
C GLN A 69 28.15 2.62 -5.21
N GLN A 70 28.24 3.84 -4.75
CA GLN A 70 28.36 4.12 -3.33
C GLN A 70 27.06 3.62 -2.70
N ASN A 71 27.13 2.48 -1.97
CA ASN A 71 26.07 2.03 -1.08
C ASN A 71 25.90 3.11 0.00
N ALA A 72 25.07 4.10 -0.26
CA ALA A 72 24.67 5.05 0.76
C ALA A 72 23.96 4.26 1.87
N THR A 73 24.34 4.50 3.11
CA THR A 73 23.63 3.92 4.26
C THR A 73 22.18 4.38 4.21
N PRO A 74 21.20 3.48 4.27
CA PRO A 74 19.79 3.87 4.27
C PRO A 74 19.49 4.88 5.37
N VAL A 75 18.67 5.88 5.06
CA VAL A 75 18.24 6.87 6.04
C VAL A 75 17.28 6.23 7.05
N SER A 76 17.10 6.85 8.22
CA SER A 76 16.09 6.37 9.17
C SER A 76 14.67 6.64 8.65
N LEU A 77 13.70 5.83 9.07
CA LEU A 77 12.29 6.10 8.75
C LEU A 77 11.80 7.45 9.30
N GLN A 78 12.39 7.94 10.39
CA GLN A 78 12.12 9.30 10.86
C GLN A 78 12.58 10.35 9.83
N ALA A 79 13.72 10.16 9.19
CA ALA A 79 14.19 11.07 8.14
C ALA A 79 13.26 11.03 6.91
N VAL A 80 12.68 9.87 6.58
CA VAL A 80 11.63 9.77 5.52
C VAL A 80 10.38 10.54 5.95
N GLN A 81 9.90 10.39 7.20
CA GLN A 81 8.77 11.15 7.74
C GLN A 81 9.03 12.66 7.73
N ASP A 82 10.26 13.07 8.06
CA ASP A 82 10.67 14.47 8.06
C ASP A 82 10.68 15.04 6.62
N ALA A 83 11.17 14.27 5.64
CA ALA A 83 11.14 14.64 4.23
C ALA A 83 9.72 14.80 3.70
N ILE A 84 8.82 13.85 4.02
CA ILE A 84 7.39 13.95 3.69
C ILE A 84 6.79 15.21 4.32
N SER A 85 7.15 15.52 5.57
CA SER A 85 6.64 16.69 6.29
C SER A 85 7.15 18.00 5.71
N ALA A 86 8.36 18.03 5.17
CA ALA A 86 9.00 19.21 4.60
C ALA A 86 8.55 19.54 3.16
N ALA A 87 7.78 18.66 2.52
CA ALA A 87 7.18 18.90 1.21
C ALA A 87 6.31 20.18 1.24
N ASP A 88 6.25 20.96 0.17
CA ASP A 88 5.58 22.27 0.19
C ASP A 88 4.06 22.20 -0.01
N GLY A 89 3.54 21.06 -0.53
CA GLY A 89 2.11 20.82 -0.75
C GLY A 89 1.50 21.61 -1.89
N SER A 90 2.31 22.29 -2.69
CA SER A 90 1.85 23.21 -3.73
C SER A 90 1.22 22.51 -4.95
N PRO A 91 0.44 23.26 -5.78
CA PRO A 91 -0.08 22.74 -7.06
C PRO A 91 1.00 22.75 -8.15
N ALA A 92 2.22 22.38 -7.79
CA ALA A 92 3.36 22.20 -8.69
C ALA A 92 4.02 20.85 -8.39
N ILE A 93 4.67 20.25 -9.39
CA ILE A 93 5.51 19.08 -9.14
C ILE A 93 6.77 19.57 -8.44
N THR A 94 6.97 19.12 -7.19
CA THR A 94 8.16 19.45 -6.40
C THR A 94 8.90 18.19 -5.99
N THR A 95 10.21 18.29 -5.84
CA THR A 95 11.10 17.19 -5.47
C THR A 95 12.04 17.59 -4.35
N GLN A 96 12.42 16.61 -3.52
CA GLN A 96 13.47 16.78 -2.52
C GLN A 96 14.50 15.66 -2.66
N GLY A 97 15.78 16.02 -2.55
CA GLY A 97 16.90 15.08 -2.55
C GLY A 97 17.32 14.56 -3.93
N PHE A 98 16.67 14.98 -5.01
CA PHE A 98 17.04 14.65 -6.38
C PHE A 98 16.58 15.72 -7.37
N THR A 99 17.06 15.64 -8.62
CA THR A 99 16.64 16.52 -9.71
C THR A 99 15.79 15.73 -10.68
N LEU A 100 14.55 16.19 -10.93
CA LEU A 100 13.67 15.60 -11.92
C LEU A 100 14.15 15.91 -13.33
N SER A 101 14.31 14.90 -14.17
CA SER A 101 14.68 15.08 -15.58
C SER A 101 13.55 15.78 -16.35
N THR A 102 13.89 16.44 -17.43
CA THR A 102 12.89 17.09 -18.31
C THR A 102 11.91 16.08 -18.88
N GLU A 103 12.36 14.87 -19.18
CA GLU A 103 11.53 13.78 -19.69
C GLU A 103 10.52 13.31 -18.64
N SER A 104 10.98 13.00 -17.45
CA SER A 104 10.12 12.59 -16.34
C SER A 104 9.13 13.69 -15.94
N GLN A 105 9.59 14.94 -15.90
CA GLN A 105 8.72 16.07 -15.63
C GLN A 105 7.60 16.17 -16.66
N ALA A 106 7.93 16.07 -17.95
CA ALA A 106 6.94 16.11 -19.03
C ALA A 106 5.96 14.93 -18.96
N ALA A 107 6.44 13.72 -18.62
CA ALA A 107 5.60 12.55 -18.47
C ALA A 107 4.58 12.72 -17.33
N VAL A 108 5.01 13.13 -16.13
CA VAL A 108 4.12 13.37 -14.99
C VAL A 108 3.15 14.52 -15.29
N GLN A 109 3.63 15.62 -15.90
CA GLN A 109 2.76 16.75 -16.30
C GLN A 109 1.68 16.33 -17.28
N ALA A 110 2.00 15.45 -18.25
CA ALA A 110 1.02 14.93 -19.21
C ALA A 110 -0.09 14.14 -18.51
N GLN A 111 0.24 13.33 -17.51
CA GLN A 111 -0.77 12.62 -16.72
C GLN A 111 -1.64 13.58 -15.90
N LEU A 112 -1.05 14.55 -15.22
CA LEU A 112 -1.79 15.56 -14.47
C LEU A 112 -2.72 16.40 -15.36
N ALA A 113 -2.28 16.71 -16.59
CA ALA A 113 -3.11 17.41 -17.58
C ALA A 113 -4.35 16.59 -17.97
N ASN A 114 -4.27 15.26 -18.02
CA ASN A 114 -5.43 14.40 -18.29
C ASN A 114 -6.50 14.52 -17.17
N PHE A 115 -6.09 14.60 -15.90
CA PHE A 115 -7.03 14.88 -14.81
C PHE A 115 -7.65 16.28 -14.95
N ALA A 116 -6.83 17.30 -15.15
CA ALA A 116 -7.31 18.70 -15.30
C ALA A 116 -8.26 18.86 -16.49
N ASN A 117 -7.97 18.23 -17.63
CA ASN A 117 -8.85 18.26 -18.81
C ASN A 117 -10.19 17.55 -18.55
N GLY A 118 -10.21 16.56 -17.64
CA GLY A 118 -11.44 15.92 -17.18
C GLY A 118 -12.19 16.71 -16.10
N GLY A 119 -11.63 17.82 -15.62
CA GLY A 119 -12.19 18.60 -14.51
C GLY A 119 -11.97 17.95 -13.15
N TYR A 120 -11.01 17.05 -13.04
CA TYR A 120 -10.72 16.30 -11.81
C TYR A 120 -9.55 16.90 -11.04
N THR A 121 -9.59 16.69 -9.73
CA THR A 121 -8.50 16.97 -8.81
C THR A 121 -7.59 15.74 -8.72
N ALA A 122 -6.27 15.94 -8.80
CA ALA A 122 -5.28 14.91 -8.50
C ALA A 122 -4.30 15.41 -7.44
N SER A 123 -3.86 14.50 -6.59
CA SER A 123 -2.88 14.73 -5.53
C SER A 123 -2.02 13.48 -5.41
N PHE A 124 -0.71 13.65 -5.24
CA PHE A 124 0.15 12.51 -4.94
C PHE A 124 1.32 12.89 -4.04
N MET A 125 1.86 11.87 -3.38
CA MET A 125 3.11 11.87 -2.63
C MET A 125 3.80 10.52 -2.83
N LEU A 126 5.06 10.55 -3.30
CA LEU A 126 5.93 9.39 -3.35
C LEU A 126 7.18 9.68 -2.50
N ALA A 127 7.57 8.73 -1.66
CA ALA A 127 8.75 8.82 -0.82
C ALA A 127 9.55 7.51 -0.89
N ASP A 128 10.82 7.62 -1.32
CA ASP A 128 11.76 6.49 -1.31
C ASP A 128 12.21 6.20 0.13
N ILE A 129 12.10 4.94 0.53
CA ILE A 129 12.37 4.52 1.91
C ILE A 129 13.88 4.54 2.25
N ALA A 130 14.74 4.24 1.28
CA ALA A 130 16.17 4.12 1.53
C ALA A 130 16.87 5.48 1.59
N THR A 131 16.39 6.46 0.83
CA THR A 131 17.06 7.76 0.64
C THR A 131 16.30 8.93 1.24
N GLY A 132 14.98 8.80 1.49
CA GLY A 132 14.11 9.91 1.87
C GLY A 132 13.84 10.90 0.74
N ARG A 133 14.19 10.57 -0.51
CA ARG A 133 13.84 11.37 -1.69
C ARG A 133 12.34 11.39 -1.90
N THR A 134 11.79 12.56 -2.23
CA THR A 134 10.34 12.69 -2.44
C THR A 134 10.00 13.43 -3.72
N ILE A 135 8.86 13.09 -4.30
CA ILE A 135 8.17 13.85 -5.34
C ILE A 135 6.70 13.99 -4.98
N GLU A 136 6.14 15.17 -5.17
CA GLU A 136 4.77 15.48 -4.80
C GLU A 136 4.06 16.43 -5.78
N TYR A 137 2.74 16.47 -5.67
CA TYR A 137 1.86 17.44 -6.30
C TYR A 137 0.57 17.54 -5.50
N ASN A 138 0.15 18.79 -5.14
CA ASN A 138 -1.07 19.02 -4.34
C ASN A 138 -1.11 18.19 -3.05
N ALA A 139 0.03 17.89 -2.42
CA ALA A 139 0.12 16.87 -1.38
C ALA A 139 -0.76 17.15 -0.14
N ASP A 140 -1.21 18.41 0.06
CA ASP A 140 -2.09 18.81 1.16
C ASP A 140 -3.57 18.90 0.80
N THR A 141 -3.92 18.63 -0.48
CA THR A 141 -5.31 18.66 -0.94
C THR A 141 -6.13 17.58 -0.23
N GLN A 142 -7.24 18.02 0.42
CA GLN A 142 -8.10 17.13 1.19
C GLN A 142 -9.09 16.41 0.27
N ILE A 143 -9.00 15.09 0.24
CA ILE A 143 -9.90 14.19 -0.52
C ILE A 143 -10.49 13.17 0.46
N TYR A 144 -11.73 12.77 0.26
CA TYR A 144 -12.37 11.75 1.10
C TYR A 144 -11.64 10.42 0.95
N SER A 145 -11.22 9.83 2.06
CA SER A 145 -10.36 8.63 2.03
C SER A 145 -11.05 7.41 1.42
N ALA A 146 -12.37 7.30 1.58
CA ALA A 146 -13.08 6.06 1.36
C ALA A 146 -12.30 4.88 2.00
N SER A 147 -12.30 3.71 1.38
CA SER A 147 -11.68 2.50 1.94
C SER A 147 -10.14 2.51 1.99
N SER A 148 -9.45 3.52 1.42
CA SER A 148 -7.98 3.59 1.52
C SER A 148 -7.48 3.76 2.96
N ALA A 149 -8.34 4.24 3.86
CA ALA A 149 -8.04 4.37 5.28
C ALA A 149 -8.10 3.06 6.08
N LYS A 150 -8.69 1.98 5.53
CA LYS A 150 -8.92 0.72 6.25
C LYS A 150 -7.63 0.00 6.66
N ALA A 151 -6.64 -0.06 5.77
CA ALA A 151 -5.36 -0.70 6.09
C ALA A 151 -4.57 0.08 7.17
N PRO A 152 -4.38 1.40 7.08
CA PRO A 152 -3.81 2.18 8.18
C PRO A 152 -4.54 1.99 9.51
N TYR A 153 -5.87 1.94 9.50
CA TYR A 153 -6.65 1.67 10.72
C TYR A 153 -6.30 0.31 11.32
N LEU A 154 -6.30 -0.77 10.53
CA LEU A 154 -5.95 -2.11 11.02
C LEU A 154 -4.49 -2.17 11.50
N MET A 155 -3.54 -1.56 10.77
CA MET A 155 -2.15 -1.47 11.21
C MET A 155 -2.01 -0.77 12.57
N SER A 156 -2.82 0.26 12.85
CA SER A 156 -2.82 0.93 14.14
C SER A 156 -3.25 -0.01 15.28
N LEU A 157 -4.27 -0.84 15.08
CA LEU A 157 -4.72 -1.81 16.09
C LEU A 157 -3.63 -2.82 16.47
N PHE A 158 -2.92 -3.33 15.46
CA PHE A 158 -1.88 -4.34 15.67
C PHE A 158 -0.58 -3.74 16.19
N SER A 159 -0.14 -2.60 15.65
CA SER A 159 1.11 -1.95 16.07
C SER A 159 1.08 -1.41 17.48
N THR A 160 -0.10 -1.08 18.01
CA THR A 160 -0.33 -0.66 19.40
C THR A 160 -0.62 -1.82 20.35
N GLY A 161 -0.81 -3.04 19.82
CA GLY A 161 -1.17 -4.22 20.62
C GLY A 161 -2.60 -4.21 21.15
N THR A 162 -3.46 -3.34 20.63
CA THR A 162 -4.89 -3.37 20.96
C THR A 162 -5.51 -4.68 20.52
N VAL A 163 -5.00 -5.23 19.42
CA VAL A 163 -5.29 -6.58 18.94
C VAL A 163 -3.98 -7.36 18.87
N ASP A 164 -3.92 -8.54 19.44
CA ASP A 164 -2.75 -9.41 19.39
C ASP A 164 -2.63 -10.05 18.00
N LEU A 165 -1.66 -9.57 17.22
CA LEU A 165 -1.43 -10.03 15.86
C LEU A 165 -1.03 -11.51 15.82
N ASN A 166 -0.25 -12.00 16.80
CA ASN A 166 0.16 -13.40 16.84
C ASN A 166 -1.04 -14.31 17.09
N ALA A 167 -1.91 -13.94 18.02
CA ALA A 167 -3.13 -14.69 18.29
C ALA A 167 -4.05 -14.74 17.07
N VAL A 168 -4.20 -13.61 16.37
CA VAL A 168 -5.00 -13.51 15.14
C VAL A 168 -4.42 -14.38 14.03
N TYR A 169 -3.12 -14.28 13.77
CA TYR A 169 -2.44 -15.10 12.76
C TYR A 169 -2.60 -16.59 13.02
N GLN A 170 -2.44 -17.02 14.27
CA GLN A 170 -2.55 -18.43 14.66
C GLN A 170 -3.99 -18.91 14.78
N ALA A 171 -4.99 -18.00 14.69
CA ALA A 171 -6.40 -18.31 14.97
C ALA A 171 -6.53 -19.09 16.32
N SER A 172 -5.80 -18.65 17.35
CA SER A 172 -5.52 -19.37 18.59
C SER A 172 -6.79 -19.72 19.39
N ASP A 173 -7.86 -18.97 19.17
CA ASP A 173 -9.19 -19.19 19.76
C ASP A 173 -10.28 -18.70 18.79
N PRO A 174 -11.57 -18.97 19.08
CA PRO A 174 -12.69 -18.58 18.20
C PRO A 174 -12.79 -17.07 17.94
N GLN A 175 -12.37 -16.22 18.88
CA GLN A 175 -12.39 -14.76 18.71
C GLN A 175 -11.26 -14.33 17.75
N ALA A 176 -10.05 -14.83 17.96
CA ALA A 176 -8.91 -14.58 17.10
C ALA A 176 -9.17 -15.05 15.65
N ALA A 177 -9.77 -16.24 15.48
CA ALA A 177 -10.18 -16.75 14.17
C ALA A 177 -11.24 -15.85 13.49
N ALA A 178 -12.20 -15.33 14.23
CA ALA A 178 -13.19 -14.42 13.69
C ALA A 178 -12.59 -13.06 13.29
N ILE A 179 -11.60 -12.57 14.04
CA ILE A 179 -10.86 -11.35 13.69
C ILE A 179 -10.02 -11.59 12.43
N GLN A 180 -9.32 -12.72 12.33
CA GLN A 180 -8.54 -13.10 11.15
C GLN A 180 -9.38 -13.05 9.87
N GLN A 181 -10.56 -13.68 9.87
CA GLN A 181 -11.49 -13.65 8.73
C GLN A 181 -11.94 -12.22 8.36
N LYS A 182 -12.16 -11.37 9.37
CA LYS A 182 -12.56 -9.97 9.12
C LYS A 182 -11.39 -9.15 8.56
N VAL A 183 -10.16 -9.38 9.01
CA VAL A 183 -8.96 -8.75 8.45
C VAL A 183 -8.81 -9.09 6.96
N ASP A 184 -8.93 -10.37 6.62
CA ASP A 184 -8.87 -10.86 5.23
C ASP A 184 -9.87 -10.11 4.34
N VAL A 185 -11.17 -10.15 4.65
CA VAL A 185 -12.18 -9.52 3.79
C VAL A 185 -12.10 -7.98 3.78
N VAL A 186 -11.63 -7.34 4.85
CA VAL A 186 -11.41 -5.88 4.87
C VAL A 186 -10.27 -5.47 3.95
N LEU A 187 -9.17 -6.19 3.98
CA LEU A 187 -7.97 -5.83 3.21
C LEU A 187 -8.11 -6.24 1.74
N ARG A 188 -8.57 -7.46 1.47
CA ARG A 188 -8.74 -7.97 0.10
C ARG A 188 -9.97 -7.42 -0.59
N ASP A 189 -11.15 -7.64 0.01
CA ASP A 189 -12.44 -7.34 -0.60
C ASP A 189 -12.98 -5.95 -0.29
N SER A 190 -12.32 -5.26 0.64
CA SER A 190 -12.77 -3.94 1.11
C SER A 190 -14.15 -3.97 1.79
N ASP A 191 -14.47 -5.10 2.47
CA ASP A 191 -15.76 -5.31 3.13
C ASP A 191 -16.06 -4.21 4.14
N ASN A 192 -17.26 -3.62 4.05
CA ASN A 192 -17.67 -2.53 4.91
C ASN A 192 -18.22 -3.03 6.25
N ASP A 193 -18.99 -4.13 6.26
CA ASP A 193 -19.60 -4.64 7.48
C ASP A 193 -18.51 -5.13 8.46
N ALA A 194 -17.48 -5.79 7.94
CA ALA A 194 -16.33 -6.20 8.74
C ALA A 194 -15.53 -4.99 9.24
N TYR A 195 -15.35 -3.94 8.43
CA TYR A 195 -14.69 -2.72 8.86
C TYR A 195 -15.50 -1.96 9.92
N ASP A 196 -16.81 -1.85 9.74
CA ASP A 196 -17.73 -1.24 10.70
C ASP A 196 -17.65 -1.95 12.05
N TRP A 197 -17.59 -3.29 12.03
CA TRP A 197 -17.37 -4.06 13.25
C TRP A 197 -16.06 -3.68 13.97
N PHE A 198 -14.96 -3.46 13.22
CA PHE A 198 -13.68 -3.08 13.83
C PHE A 198 -13.78 -1.71 14.52
N TYR A 199 -14.22 -0.66 13.85
CA TYR A 199 -14.24 0.66 14.47
C TYR A 199 -15.31 0.81 15.55
N GLN A 200 -16.42 0.05 15.46
CA GLN A 200 -17.41 -0.01 16.54
C GLN A 200 -16.87 -0.75 17.76
N THR A 201 -16.03 -1.77 17.58
CA THR A 201 -15.46 -2.57 18.66
C THR A 201 -14.30 -1.86 19.35
N TYR A 202 -13.37 -1.27 18.58
CA TYR A 202 -12.13 -0.71 19.10
C TYR A 202 -12.10 0.82 19.14
N GLY A 203 -13.09 1.48 18.54
CA GLY A 203 -13.20 2.93 18.47
C GLY A 203 -12.28 3.57 17.43
N LEU A 204 -12.36 4.89 17.31
CA LEU A 204 -11.55 5.69 16.38
C LEU A 204 -10.44 6.47 17.09
N ASP A 205 -10.53 6.68 18.41
CA ASP A 205 -9.59 7.50 19.17
C ASP A 205 -8.19 6.90 19.17
N LEU A 206 -8.09 5.58 19.21
CA LEU A 206 -6.81 4.89 19.13
C LEU A 206 -6.10 5.18 17.82
N PHE A 207 -6.81 5.00 16.67
CA PHE A 207 -6.27 5.34 15.36
C PHE A 207 -5.88 6.82 15.30
N ASN A 208 -6.76 7.72 15.72
CA ASN A 208 -6.52 9.16 15.68
C ASN A 208 -5.29 9.56 16.50
N THR A 209 -5.09 8.94 17.67
CA THR A 209 -3.90 9.16 18.51
C THR A 209 -2.64 8.61 17.85
N TRP A 210 -2.70 7.38 17.30
CA TRP A 210 -1.58 6.77 16.59
C TRP A 210 -1.20 7.60 15.35
N ALA A 211 -2.18 8.06 14.56
CA ALA A 211 -1.95 8.91 13.38
C ALA A 211 -1.33 10.26 13.76
N GLU A 212 -1.80 10.90 14.83
CA GLU A 212 -1.23 12.16 15.35
C GLU A 212 0.25 11.99 15.75
N GLN A 213 0.63 10.84 16.33
CA GLN A 213 2.03 10.52 16.65
C GLN A 213 2.91 10.38 15.39
N GLN A 214 2.31 10.07 14.24
CA GLN A 214 2.98 10.06 12.93
C GLN A 214 2.98 11.46 12.26
N GLY A 215 2.51 12.49 12.94
CA GLY A 215 2.39 13.84 12.40
C GLY A 215 1.28 13.98 11.34
N VAL A 216 0.25 13.14 11.40
CA VAL A 216 -0.93 13.18 10.54
C VAL A 216 -1.98 14.11 11.14
N SER A 217 -2.54 15.00 10.33
CA SER A 217 -3.57 15.95 10.75
C SER A 217 -5.00 15.45 10.50
N SER A 218 -5.15 14.52 9.58
CA SER A 218 -6.44 13.91 9.23
C SER A 218 -7.00 13.07 10.39
N ARG A 219 -8.30 13.13 10.61
CA ARG A 219 -8.96 12.40 11.70
C ARG A 219 -10.19 11.64 11.20
N MET A 220 -10.31 10.40 11.61
CA MET A 220 -11.54 9.61 11.43
C MET A 220 -12.62 10.08 12.41
N THR A 221 -13.86 10.12 11.94
CA THR A 221 -15.01 10.50 12.77
C THR A 221 -16.21 9.58 12.59
N PRO A 222 -17.04 9.38 13.64
CA PRO A 222 -18.25 8.56 13.55
C PRO A 222 -19.26 9.09 12.53
N GLU A 223 -19.35 10.43 12.35
CA GLU A 223 -20.26 11.07 11.40
C GLU A 223 -19.93 10.73 9.95
N ARG A 224 -18.69 10.27 9.70
CA ARG A 224 -18.21 9.80 8.40
C ARG A 224 -18.09 8.29 8.31
N GLY A 225 -18.77 7.53 9.21
CA GLY A 225 -18.72 6.07 9.20
C GLY A 225 -17.31 5.51 9.44
N GLY A 226 -16.50 6.15 10.29
CA GLY A 226 -15.13 5.72 10.52
C GLY A 226 -14.13 6.09 9.41
N TYR A 227 -14.49 7.01 8.52
CA TYR A 227 -13.60 7.55 7.46
C TYR A 227 -13.18 8.99 7.76
N MET A 228 -12.31 9.55 6.90
CA MET A 228 -11.75 10.89 7.06
C MET A 228 -11.62 11.62 5.71
N PHE A 229 -11.56 12.93 5.73
CA PHE A 229 -10.84 13.65 4.68
C PHE A 229 -9.35 13.57 4.99
N THR A 230 -8.55 13.34 3.98
CA THR A 230 -7.10 13.13 4.12
C THR A 230 -6.37 13.69 2.92
N SER A 231 -5.07 13.86 3.05
CA SER A 231 -4.18 14.32 2.00
C SER A 231 -3.21 13.21 1.56
N ALA A 232 -2.58 13.37 0.39
CA ALA A 232 -1.55 12.44 -0.07
C ALA A 232 -0.34 12.44 0.89
N ARG A 233 -0.01 13.58 1.50
CA ARG A 233 0.99 13.69 2.56
C ARG A 233 0.63 12.83 3.78
N ASP A 234 -0.58 12.99 4.30
CA ASP A 234 -1.02 12.25 5.48
C ASP A 234 -1.06 10.74 5.21
N MET A 235 -1.56 10.32 4.03
CA MET A 235 -1.56 8.91 3.64
C MET A 235 -0.14 8.36 3.48
N ALA A 236 0.80 9.12 2.90
CA ALA A 236 2.20 8.71 2.80
C ALA A 236 2.84 8.52 4.17
N LYS A 237 2.55 9.41 5.14
CA LYS A 237 3.01 9.25 6.53
C LYS A 237 2.47 8.00 7.17
N LEU A 238 1.17 7.71 7.03
CA LEU A 238 0.55 6.50 7.58
C LEU A 238 1.17 5.22 6.99
N TRP A 239 1.44 5.20 5.67
CA TRP A 239 2.07 4.06 5.03
C TRP A 239 3.57 3.94 5.33
N THR A 240 4.27 5.05 5.58
CA THR A 240 5.66 5.01 6.10
C THR A 240 5.71 4.40 7.50
N ALA A 241 4.77 4.75 8.38
CA ALA A 241 4.62 4.09 9.68
C ALA A 241 4.25 2.61 9.52
N GLY A 242 3.37 2.30 8.55
CA GLY A 242 3.04 0.93 8.16
C GLY A 242 4.25 0.12 7.69
N TYR A 243 5.13 0.72 6.89
CA TYR A 243 6.40 0.10 6.50
C TYR A 243 7.27 -0.19 7.73
N GLY A 244 7.37 0.77 8.65
CA GLY A 244 8.09 0.61 9.92
C GLY A 244 7.58 -0.57 10.74
N PHE A 245 6.27 -0.71 10.81
CA PHE A 245 5.61 -1.81 11.52
C PHE A 245 5.82 -3.16 10.84
N LEU A 246 5.52 -3.25 9.55
CA LEU A 246 5.51 -4.52 8.82
C LEU A 246 6.91 -5.07 8.52
N PHE A 247 7.89 -4.20 8.23
CA PHE A 247 9.16 -4.61 7.65
C PHE A 247 10.40 -4.14 8.44
N ALA A 248 10.27 -3.18 9.36
CA ALA A 248 11.39 -2.65 10.13
C ALA A 248 11.28 -2.88 11.65
N GLY A 249 10.30 -3.68 12.11
CA GLY A 249 10.13 -4.04 13.51
C GLY A 249 9.77 -2.87 14.43
N GLN A 250 9.29 -1.74 13.87
CA GLN A 250 8.87 -0.58 14.66
C GLN A 250 7.44 -0.78 15.17
N THR A 251 7.28 -0.94 16.45
CA THR A 251 6.00 -1.08 17.12
C THR A 251 5.76 0.05 18.10
N SER A 252 4.52 0.42 18.34
CA SER A 252 4.13 1.45 19.31
C SER A 252 4.01 0.87 20.73
N GLY A 253 5.10 0.23 21.20
CA GLY A 253 5.17 -0.32 22.57
C GLY A 253 4.83 -1.81 22.70
N VAL A 254 4.53 -2.51 21.61
CA VAL A 254 4.33 -3.96 21.60
C VAL A 254 5.67 -4.66 21.33
N GLN A 255 5.92 -5.74 22.03
CA GLN A 255 7.09 -6.59 21.83
C GLN A 255 6.68 -8.02 21.47
N GLY A 256 7.55 -8.74 20.78
CA GLY A 256 7.38 -10.16 20.52
C GLY A 256 6.36 -10.50 19.43
N ILE A 257 6.09 -9.57 18.50
CA ILE A 257 5.34 -9.91 17.30
C ILE A 257 6.22 -10.80 16.42
N ALA A 258 5.69 -11.98 16.09
CA ALA A 258 6.40 -12.95 15.26
C ALA A 258 6.52 -12.45 13.80
N PRO A 259 7.67 -12.66 13.14
CA PRO A 259 7.85 -12.27 11.74
C PRO A 259 6.79 -12.84 10.81
N GLU A 260 6.35 -14.07 11.06
CA GLU A 260 5.32 -14.76 10.26
C GLU A 260 3.95 -14.05 10.36
N SER A 261 3.63 -13.48 11.52
CA SER A 261 2.40 -12.71 11.74
C SER A 261 2.42 -11.40 10.95
N LEU A 262 3.57 -10.70 10.93
CA LEU A 262 3.75 -9.49 10.11
C LEU A 262 3.70 -9.83 8.62
N GLN A 263 4.33 -10.91 8.20
CA GLN A 263 4.33 -11.37 6.82
C GLN A 263 2.91 -11.75 6.35
N TRP A 264 2.13 -12.42 7.20
CA TRP A 264 0.73 -12.71 6.92
C TRP A 264 -0.06 -11.43 6.70
N LEU A 265 0.01 -10.47 7.65
CA LEU A 265 -0.73 -9.22 7.53
C LEU A 265 -0.34 -8.43 6.28
N ALA A 266 0.95 -8.37 5.93
CA ALA A 266 1.42 -7.77 4.70
C ALA A 266 0.85 -8.50 3.48
N GLY A 267 0.83 -9.84 3.51
CA GLY A 267 0.27 -10.69 2.44
C GLY A 267 -1.20 -10.38 2.12
N GLU A 268 -2.02 -10.05 3.15
CA GLU A 268 -3.42 -9.70 2.94
C GLU A 268 -3.62 -8.37 2.16
N MET A 269 -2.57 -7.58 1.98
CA MET A 269 -2.59 -6.31 1.23
C MET A 269 -2.03 -6.41 -0.19
N THR A 270 -1.56 -7.60 -0.63
CA THR A 270 -0.96 -7.77 -1.96
C THR A 270 -1.98 -7.87 -3.09
N ASP A 271 -3.21 -8.26 -2.79
CA ASP A 271 -4.30 -8.44 -3.76
C ASP A 271 -5.55 -7.64 -3.34
N SER A 272 -5.35 -6.35 -3.05
CA SER A 272 -6.45 -5.47 -2.65
C SER A 272 -7.36 -5.18 -3.84
N ARG A 273 -8.65 -5.44 -3.67
CA ARG A 273 -9.68 -5.17 -4.68
C ARG A 273 -9.59 -3.73 -5.20
N ASN A 274 -9.63 -3.58 -6.53
CA ASN A 274 -9.60 -2.30 -7.24
C ASN A 274 -8.34 -1.45 -6.97
N SER A 275 -7.23 -2.08 -6.54
CA SER A 275 -5.96 -1.35 -6.42
C SER A 275 -5.44 -0.97 -7.81
N ASN A 276 -5.29 0.34 -8.02
CA ASN A 276 -4.69 0.89 -9.22
C ASN A 276 -3.15 0.78 -9.19
N ILE A 277 -2.54 0.77 -8.00
CA ILE A 277 -1.11 0.49 -7.83
C ILE A 277 -0.83 -0.95 -8.24
N HIS A 278 -1.64 -1.92 -7.79
CA HIS A 278 -1.51 -3.31 -8.21
C HIS A 278 -1.75 -3.46 -9.73
N ALA A 279 -2.78 -2.81 -10.26
CA ALA A 279 -3.08 -2.87 -11.71
C ALA A 279 -1.97 -2.27 -12.58
N ALA A 280 -1.26 -1.26 -12.10
CA ALA A 280 -0.17 -0.62 -12.84
C ALA A 280 1.17 -1.36 -12.68
N LEU A 281 1.47 -1.91 -11.49
CA LEU A 281 2.82 -2.32 -11.09
C LEU A 281 2.92 -3.77 -10.61
N GLY A 282 1.79 -4.45 -10.32
CA GLY A 282 1.77 -5.77 -9.68
C GLY A 282 2.42 -6.89 -10.48
N ASP A 283 2.52 -6.75 -11.80
CA ASP A 283 3.20 -7.73 -12.67
C ASP A 283 4.73 -7.71 -12.52
N THR A 284 5.30 -6.60 -12.05
CA THR A 284 6.76 -6.38 -11.95
C THR A 284 7.26 -6.13 -10.54
N ASN A 285 6.38 -5.74 -9.62
CA ASN A 285 6.72 -5.38 -8.24
C ASN A 285 5.80 -6.10 -7.25
N ILE A 286 6.27 -6.31 -6.03
CA ILE A 286 5.37 -6.66 -4.93
C ILE A 286 4.78 -5.37 -4.38
N VAL A 287 3.45 -5.29 -4.33
CA VAL A 287 2.72 -4.12 -3.86
C VAL A 287 1.84 -4.46 -2.68
N TYR A 288 1.87 -3.63 -1.65
CA TYR A 288 1.06 -3.74 -0.44
C TYR A 288 0.18 -2.50 -0.36
N THR A 289 -1.10 -2.63 -0.71
CA THR A 289 -1.93 -1.46 -0.98
C THR A 289 -3.33 -1.56 -0.38
N LYS A 290 -3.98 -0.41 -0.26
CA LYS A 290 -5.41 -0.35 -0.01
C LYS A 290 -6.06 0.75 -0.83
N ALA A 291 -6.85 0.33 -1.80
CA ALA A 291 -7.67 1.25 -2.60
C ALA A 291 -8.92 1.73 -1.83
N GLY A 292 -9.38 2.91 -2.22
CA GLY A 292 -10.64 3.48 -1.71
C GLY A 292 -11.36 4.26 -2.80
N TRP A 293 -12.66 3.99 -2.97
CA TRP A 293 -13.47 4.66 -4.00
C TRP A 293 -14.89 4.90 -3.51
N ILE A 294 -15.50 5.98 -3.99
CA ILE A 294 -16.91 6.31 -3.82
C ILE A 294 -17.33 7.26 -4.94
N ALA A 295 -18.53 7.07 -5.48
CA ALA A 295 -19.03 7.79 -6.64
C ALA A 295 -20.38 8.47 -6.34
N GLY A 296 -20.38 9.51 -5.49
CA GLY A 296 -21.52 10.38 -5.20
C GLY A 296 -22.37 9.95 -4.02
N GLU A 297 -22.14 8.80 -3.41
CA GLU A 297 -22.84 8.43 -2.19
C GLU A 297 -22.46 9.39 -1.05
N GLY A 298 -23.48 9.91 -0.35
CA GLY A 298 -23.26 10.93 0.68
C GLY A 298 -22.68 12.26 0.17
N GLY A 299 -22.63 12.46 -1.16
CA GLY A 299 -22.00 13.63 -1.77
C GLY A 299 -20.47 13.52 -1.87
N TYR A 300 -19.89 12.35 -1.60
CA TYR A 300 -18.45 12.13 -1.67
C TYR A 300 -18.03 11.53 -3.02
N TYR A 301 -16.90 12.01 -3.52
CA TYR A 301 -16.28 11.51 -4.75
C TYR A 301 -14.80 11.23 -4.46
N SER A 302 -14.35 10.01 -4.68
CA SER A 302 -12.93 9.67 -4.60
C SER A 302 -12.60 8.40 -5.38
N LEU A 303 -11.39 8.36 -5.90
CA LEU A 303 -10.70 7.19 -6.41
C LEU A 303 -9.26 7.29 -5.92
N ASN A 304 -8.95 6.61 -4.83
CA ASN A 304 -7.68 6.69 -4.14
C ASN A 304 -6.97 5.35 -4.17
N ASP A 305 -5.65 5.39 -4.16
CA ASP A 305 -4.84 4.23 -3.82
C ASP A 305 -3.59 4.67 -3.07
N ALA A 306 -3.21 3.91 -2.05
CA ALA A 306 -2.00 4.17 -1.30
C ALA A 306 -1.38 2.86 -0.80
N GLY A 307 -0.06 2.86 -0.67
CA GLY A 307 0.63 1.65 -0.27
C GLY A 307 2.14 1.73 -0.31
N ILE A 308 2.75 0.56 -0.19
CA ILE A 308 4.18 0.31 -0.29
C ILE A 308 4.43 -0.47 -1.57
N VAL A 309 5.39 -0.03 -2.36
CA VAL A 309 5.86 -0.73 -3.55
C VAL A 309 7.28 -1.23 -3.27
N ALA A 310 7.47 -2.55 -3.30
CA ALA A 310 8.79 -3.19 -3.23
C ALA A 310 9.29 -3.47 -4.65
N SER A 311 10.06 -2.54 -5.20
CA SER A 311 10.59 -2.61 -6.55
C SER A 311 12.05 -3.08 -6.56
N GLN A 312 12.57 -3.41 -7.75
CA GLN A 312 14.00 -3.72 -7.92
C GLN A 312 14.91 -2.53 -7.61
N SER A 313 14.41 -1.31 -7.73
CA SER A 313 15.13 -0.07 -7.43
C SER A 313 15.03 0.35 -5.95
N GLY A 314 14.41 -0.47 -5.10
CA GLY A 314 14.17 -0.17 -3.70
C GLY A 314 12.69 -0.05 -3.35
N ALA A 315 12.40 0.01 -2.05
CA ALA A 315 11.05 0.20 -1.55
C ALA A 315 10.69 1.68 -1.48
N TYR A 316 9.47 2.03 -1.85
CA TYR A 316 8.91 3.37 -1.69
C TYR A 316 7.46 3.34 -1.23
N VAL A 317 7.03 4.42 -0.63
CA VAL A 317 5.62 4.68 -0.31
C VAL A 317 5.03 5.54 -1.40
N LEU A 318 3.82 5.20 -1.83
CA LEU A 318 3.05 5.96 -2.81
C LEU A 318 1.63 6.19 -2.29
N ALA A 319 1.17 7.43 -2.33
CA ALA A 319 -0.22 7.81 -2.13
C ALA A 319 -0.69 8.64 -3.31
N VAL A 320 -1.76 8.21 -3.98
CA VAL A 320 -2.41 8.94 -5.07
C VAL A 320 -3.89 9.08 -4.75
N LEU A 321 -4.35 10.31 -4.61
CA LEU A 321 -5.71 10.66 -4.22
C LEU A 321 -6.35 11.53 -5.31
N THR A 322 -7.61 11.22 -5.66
CA THR A 322 -8.34 11.95 -6.71
C THR A 322 -9.86 11.84 -6.51
N ASP A 323 -10.61 12.78 -7.08
CA ASP A 323 -12.06 12.73 -7.21
C ASP A 323 -12.53 12.16 -8.58
N ALA A 324 -11.61 11.67 -9.41
CA ALA A 324 -11.86 11.12 -10.74
C ALA A 324 -12.47 9.71 -10.66
N CYS A 325 -13.70 9.60 -10.13
CA CYS A 325 -14.42 8.33 -10.00
C CYS A 325 -14.50 7.59 -11.34
N ASP A 326 -14.33 6.26 -11.28
CA ASP A 326 -14.37 5.35 -12.44
C ASP A 326 -13.30 5.61 -13.52
N ARG A 327 -12.32 6.48 -13.26
CA ARG A 327 -11.23 6.80 -14.17
C ARG A 327 -9.93 6.10 -13.76
N ASN A 328 -10.01 4.77 -13.62
CA ASN A 328 -8.85 3.93 -13.30
C ASN A 328 -7.71 4.12 -14.32
N ASP A 329 -8.03 4.42 -15.58
CA ASP A 329 -7.07 4.73 -16.63
C ASP A 329 -6.16 5.91 -16.29
N LEU A 330 -6.73 6.97 -15.71
CA LEU A 330 -5.96 8.14 -15.29
C LEU A 330 -5.05 7.82 -14.10
N LEU A 331 -5.57 7.06 -13.14
CA LEU A 331 -4.81 6.72 -11.94
C LEU A 331 -3.65 5.79 -12.27
N THR A 332 -3.86 4.71 -13.04
CA THR A 332 -2.80 3.79 -13.47
C THR A 332 -1.74 4.48 -14.32
N GLY A 333 -2.14 5.41 -15.20
CA GLY A 333 -1.21 6.21 -16.00
C GLY A 333 -0.29 7.08 -15.14
N LEU A 334 -0.84 7.76 -14.13
CA LEU A 334 -0.04 8.58 -13.20
C LEU A 334 0.88 7.71 -12.34
N ILE A 335 0.39 6.60 -11.80
CA ILE A 335 1.18 5.65 -11.02
C ILE A 335 2.38 5.13 -11.83
N GLY A 336 2.16 4.73 -13.09
CA GLY A 336 3.26 4.27 -13.95
C GLY A 336 4.31 5.34 -14.23
N ALA A 337 3.88 6.61 -14.40
CA ALA A 337 4.83 7.72 -14.56
C ALA A 337 5.65 7.98 -13.29
N LEU A 338 5.04 7.84 -12.10
CA LEU A 338 5.72 8.01 -10.81
C LEU A 338 6.69 6.86 -10.51
N ASP A 339 6.35 5.62 -10.86
CA ASP A 339 7.26 4.47 -10.76
C ASP A 339 8.48 4.64 -11.67
N ALA A 340 8.28 5.18 -12.87
CA ALA A 340 9.40 5.52 -13.77
C ALA A 340 10.33 6.60 -13.19
N VAL A 341 9.79 7.62 -12.49
CA VAL A 341 10.60 8.59 -11.74
C VAL A 341 11.41 7.91 -10.65
N HIS A 342 10.78 7.01 -9.88
CA HIS A 342 11.47 6.28 -8.82
C HIS A 342 12.59 5.41 -9.36
N SER A 343 12.31 4.62 -10.40
CA SER A 343 13.30 3.68 -10.98
C SER A 343 14.40 4.37 -11.79
N GLY A 344 14.21 5.61 -12.23
CA GLY A 344 15.15 6.43 -12.98
C GLY A 344 15.79 7.54 -12.14
N ASP A 345 15.13 8.69 -12.09
CA ASP A 345 15.70 9.93 -11.53
C ASP A 345 16.03 9.84 -10.04
N MET A 346 15.29 9.05 -9.26
CA MET A 346 15.56 8.85 -7.84
C MET A 346 16.75 7.91 -7.55
N GLN A 347 17.32 7.25 -8.57
CA GLN A 347 18.46 6.34 -8.38
C GLN A 347 19.80 7.02 -8.65
N GLY A 348 19.78 8.25 -9.18
CA GLY A 348 20.97 9.05 -9.55
C GLY A 348 21.70 9.74 -8.40
#